data_9ce8df672ac9fd7e2aa7b1518c4b550a
#
_entry.id   9ce8df672ac9fd7e2aa7b1518c4b550a
#
_cell.length_a   1.000
_cell.length_b   1.000
_cell.length_c   1.000
_cell.angle_alpha   90.00
_cell.angle_beta   90.00
_cell.angle_gamma   90.00
#
_symmetry.space_group_name_H-M   'P 1'
#
loop_
_entity.id
_entity.type
_entity.pdbx_description
1 polymer ?
#
loop_
_entity_poly.entity_id
_entity_poly.type
_entity_poly.pdbx_seq_one_letter_code
_entity_poly.pdbx_strand_id
1 'polypeptide(L)'
;DDAQRQAPRQAAELAGIKVLRLLNEPTAAAVAYGLDEQAEESSVLAVYDLGGGTFDISLLRMRAGLFEVLATGGDSALGGDDFDRALGAHLLDELSVTDPTAVQRRVALSLARDAKEHLSDSASIDLDVSGLDAATSEITVSRSTLETLLSPYIERTLDACRQTLADADVDTVDRVVLVGGSTRTPAVRQA
;
A
#
# COMPACT_ATOMS: atom_id res chain seq x y z
N ASP A 1 -8.46 -15.34 14.03
CA ASP A 1 -8.83 -16.32 15.07
C ASP A 1 -7.76 -16.41 16.17
N ASP A 2 -7.98 -17.23 17.23
CA ASP A 2 -7.05 -17.36 18.34
C ASP A 2 -5.70 -17.95 17.92
N ALA A 3 -5.65 -18.83 16.92
CA ALA A 3 -4.40 -19.40 16.41
C ALA A 3 -3.55 -18.32 15.71
N GLN A 4 -4.18 -17.45 14.93
CA GLN A 4 -3.50 -16.31 14.29
C GLN A 4 -2.96 -15.30 15.31
N ARG A 5 -3.61 -15.14 16.47
CA ARG A 5 -3.11 -14.28 17.54
C ARG A 5 -1.99 -14.93 18.36
N GLN A 6 -2.03 -16.25 18.51
CA GLN A 6 -0.99 -16.97 19.25
C GLN A 6 0.33 -17.04 18.48
N ALA A 7 0.31 -17.18 17.17
CA ALA A 7 1.52 -17.33 16.36
C ALA A 7 2.49 -16.14 16.50
N PRO A 8 2.08 -14.86 16.36
CA PRO A 8 2.97 -13.71 16.59
C PRO A 8 3.48 -13.63 18.03
N ARG A 9 2.63 -13.98 19.02
CA ARG A 9 3.04 -14.02 20.42
C ARG A 9 4.15 -15.03 20.66
N GLN A 10 3.98 -16.27 20.16
CA GLN A 10 4.97 -17.34 20.28
C GLN A 10 6.28 -16.98 19.55
N ALA A 11 6.18 -16.39 18.35
CA ALA A 11 7.35 -15.93 17.60
C ALA A 11 8.16 -14.90 18.40
N ALA A 12 7.48 -13.91 19.00
CA ALA A 12 8.12 -12.91 19.84
C ALA A 12 8.76 -13.51 21.11
N GLU A 13 8.07 -14.45 21.78
CA GLU A 13 8.59 -15.16 22.96
C GLU A 13 9.82 -15.98 22.61
N LEU A 14 9.83 -16.70 21.46
CA LEU A 14 10.99 -17.43 20.96
C LEU A 14 12.18 -16.51 20.65
N ALA A 15 11.91 -15.28 20.23
CA ALA A 15 12.93 -14.24 20.04
C ALA A 15 13.37 -13.56 21.36
N GLY A 16 12.89 -14.00 22.52
CA GLY A 16 13.21 -13.43 23.83
C GLY A 16 12.48 -12.12 24.14
N ILE A 17 11.45 -11.77 23.38
CA ILE A 17 10.65 -10.54 23.56
C ILE A 17 9.45 -10.85 24.46
N LYS A 18 9.30 -10.11 25.55
CA LYS A 18 8.12 -10.19 26.42
C LYS A 18 6.93 -9.45 25.79
N VAL A 19 5.93 -10.19 25.33
CA VAL A 19 4.70 -9.62 24.80
C VAL A 19 3.79 -9.17 25.95
N LEU A 20 3.52 -7.88 26.04
CA LEU A 20 2.60 -7.33 27.03
C LEU A 20 1.15 -7.39 26.55
N ARG A 21 0.91 -7.02 25.29
CA ARG A 21 -0.41 -6.95 24.66
C ARG A 21 -0.29 -7.09 23.15
N LEU A 22 -1.29 -7.69 22.52
CA LEU A 22 -1.51 -7.65 21.07
C LEU A 22 -2.59 -6.60 20.77
N LEU A 23 -2.32 -5.73 19.81
CA LEU A 23 -3.29 -4.80 19.26
C LEU A 23 -3.61 -5.21 17.83
N ASN A 24 -4.85 -4.97 17.39
CA ASN A 24 -5.19 -5.07 15.99
C ASN A 24 -4.45 -3.96 15.22
N GLU A 25 -3.98 -4.27 14.02
CA GLU A 25 -3.16 -3.37 13.21
C GLU A 25 -3.77 -1.98 13.01
N PRO A 26 -5.05 -1.83 12.58
CA PRO A 26 -5.67 -0.52 12.42
C PRO A 26 -5.77 0.27 13.74
N THR A 27 -6.01 -0.41 14.85
CA THR A 27 -6.02 0.25 16.18
C THR A 27 -4.61 0.71 16.57
N ALA A 28 -3.59 -0.11 16.29
CA ALA A 28 -2.20 0.26 16.56
C ALA A 28 -1.77 1.46 15.71
N ALA A 29 -2.17 1.49 14.44
CA ALA A 29 -1.94 2.64 13.55
C ALA A 29 -2.60 3.91 14.09
N ALA A 30 -3.88 3.86 14.46
CA ALA A 30 -4.60 5.01 15.01
C ALA A 30 -3.93 5.56 16.28
N VAL A 31 -3.51 4.69 17.20
CA VAL A 31 -2.78 5.09 18.43
C VAL A 31 -1.41 5.69 18.09
N ALA A 32 -0.67 5.12 17.14
CA ALA A 32 0.65 5.62 16.73
C ALA A 32 0.59 7.04 16.14
N TYR A 33 -0.53 7.41 15.55
CA TYR A 33 -0.77 8.77 15.05
C TYR A 33 -1.31 9.74 16.11
N GLY A 34 -1.35 9.33 17.41
CA GLY A 34 -1.75 10.19 18.54
C GLY A 34 -3.24 10.56 18.50
N LEU A 35 -4.08 9.73 17.93
CA LEU A 35 -5.50 10.02 17.77
C LEU A 35 -6.32 9.70 19.03
N ASP A 36 -5.74 9.00 19.99
CA ASP A 36 -6.34 8.65 21.28
C ASP A 36 -6.46 9.83 22.26
N GLU A 37 -5.59 10.85 22.11
CA GLU A 37 -5.52 11.99 23.05
C GLU A 37 -6.48 13.15 22.67
N GLN A 38 -7.06 13.16 21.46
CA GLN A 38 -7.69 14.38 20.90
C GLN A 38 -9.23 14.35 20.85
N ALA A 39 -9.91 13.28 21.26
CA ALA A 39 -11.35 13.19 21.06
C ALA A 39 -12.14 13.31 22.35
N GLU A 40 -12.63 14.51 22.65
CA GLU A 40 -13.79 14.71 23.54
C GLU A 40 -15.10 14.29 22.85
N GLU A 41 -15.17 14.36 21.52
CA GLU A 41 -16.32 13.97 20.70
C GLU A 41 -16.07 12.67 19.92
N SER A 42 -17.15 11.98 19.56
CA SER A 42 -17.07 10.77 18.72
C SER A 42 -16.60 11.14 17.32
N SER A 43 -15.56 10.49 16.81
CA SER A 43 -15.07 10.67 15.44
C SER A 43 -14.92 9.34 14.71
N VAL A 44 -15.09 9.38 13.39
CA VAL A 44 -14.91 8.22 12.49
C VAL A 44 -13.58 8.36 11.74
N LEU A 45 -12.75 7.33 11.83
CA LEU A 45 -11.44 7.27 11.22
C LEU A 45 -11.43 6.16 10.15
N ALA A 46 -10.83 6.42 9.01
CA ALA A 46 -10.44 5.39 8.05
C ALA A 46 -8.95 5.11 8.18
N VAL A 47 -8.58 3.86 8.38
CA VAL A 47 -7.20 3.40 8.27
C VAL A 47 -7.06 2.72 6.92
N TYR A 48 -6.35 3.36 6.01
CA TYR A 48 -6.06 2.91 4.65
C TYR A 48 -4.64 2.35 4.64
N ASP A 49 -4.52 1.04 4.61
CA ASP A 49 -3.24 0.34 4.62
C ASP A 49 -2.95 -0.30 3.27
N LEU A 50 -2.01 0.28 2.52
CA LEU A 50 -1.55 -0.23 1.24
C LEU A 50 -0.10 -0.68 1.36
N GLY A 51 0.07 -1.97 1.59
CA GLY A 51 1.36 -2.63 1.71
C GLY A 51 1.99 -3.02 0.37
N GLY A 52 2.92 -3.99 0.42
CA GLY A 52 3.54 -4.54 -0.78
C GLY A 52 2.62 -5.50 -1.54
N GLY A 53 1.83 -6.31 -0.85
CA GLY A 53 1.00 -7.36 -1.46
C GLY A 53 -0.48 -7.31 -1.13
N THR A 54 -0.88 -6.53 -0.13
CA THR A 54 -2.28 -6.42 0.32
C THR A 54 -2.69 -4.97 0.48
N PHE A 55 -3.98 -4.75 0.30
CA PHE A 55 -4.69 -3.53 0.65
C PHE A 55 -5.74 -3.85 1.70
N ASP A 56 -5.71 -3.13 2.80
CA ASP A 56 -6.67 -3.23 3.89
C ASP A 56 -7.25 -1.85 4.20
N ILE A 57 -8.58 -1.78 4.38
CA ILE A 57 -9.30 -0.60 4.84
C ILE A 57 -10.09 -0.95 6.10
N SER A 58 -9.97 -0.14 7.14
CA SER A 58 -10.71 -0.30 8.39
C SER A 58 -11.35 1.01 8.80
N LEU A 59 -12.64 0.98 9.09
CA LEU A 59 -13.35 2.10 9.67
C LEU A 59 -13.46 1.93 11.17
N LEU A 60 -12.98 2.93 11.90
CA LEU A 60 -12.93 2.93 13.36
C LEU A 60 -13.75 4.10 13.89
N ARG A 61 -14.61 3.84 14.86
CA ARG A 61 -15.19 4.89 15.68
C ARG A 61 -14.33 5.10 16.93
N MET A 62 -13.88 6.32 17.12
CA MET A 62 -13.18 6.71 18.33
C MET A 62 -14.12 7.49 19.25
N ARG A 63 -14.17 7.10 20.53
CA ARG A 63 -14.93 7.81 21.56
C ARG A 63 -14.24 7.66 22.91
N ALA A 64 -13.86 8.77 23.52
CA ALA A 64 -13.22 8.79 24.83
C ALA A 64 -12.01 7.82 24.96
N GLY A 65 -11.15 7.80 23.94
CA GLY A 65 -9.96 6.92 23.89
C GLY A 65 -10.24 5.44 23.61
N LEU A 66 -11.50 5.07 23.33
CA LEU A 66 -11.89 3.72 22.92
C LEU A 66 -12.07 3.66 21.40
N PHE A 67 -11.55 2.59 20.79
CA PHE A 67 -11.69 2.32 19.36
C PHE A 67 -12.67 1.16 19.15
N GLU A 68 -13.72 1.40 18.38
CA GLU A 68 -14.67 0.40 17.91
C GLU A 68 -14.47 0.21 16.40
N VAL A 69 -14.25 -1.02 15.93
CA VAL A 69 -14.19 -1.33 14.50
C VAL A 69 -15.62 -1.38 13.97
N LEU A 70 -15.96 -0.49 13.02
CA LEU A 70 -17.28 -0.44 12.39
C LEU A 70 -17.40 -1.43 11.24
N ALA A 71 -16.40 -1.40 10.33
CA ALA A 71 -16.28 -2.32 9.21
C ALA A 71 -14.83 -2.45 8.79
N THR A 72 -14.53 -3.52 8.06
CA THR A 72 -13.23 -3.76 7.41
C THR A 72 -13.48 -4.29 6.01
N GLY A 73 -12.61 -3.90 5.09
CA GLY A 73 -12.60 -4.38 3.71
C GLY A 73 -11.18 -4.42 3.19
N GLY A 74 -11.01 -4.69 1.91
CA GLY A 74 -9.69 -4.70 1.29
C GLY A 74 -9.58 -5.67 0.12
N ASP A 75 -8.35 -5.85 -0.35
CA ASP A 75 -7.99 -6.77 -1.44
C ASP A 75 -6.69 -7.48 -1.07
N SER A 76 -6.75 -8.77 -0.80
CA SER A 76 -5.60 -9.59 -0.39
C SER A 76 -4.59 -9.88 -1.52
N ALA A 77 -4.87 -9.41 -2.74
CA ALA A 77 -4.03 -9.57 -3.92
C ALA A 77 -3.83 -8.22 -4.64
N LEU A 78 -3.65 -7.14 -3.88
CA LEU A 78 -3.44 -5.79 -4.39
C LEU A 78 -2.44 -5.04 -3.50
N GLY A 79 -1.33 -4.59 -4.09
CA GLY A 79 -0.31 -3.85 -3.35
C GLY A 79 0.79 -3.28 -4.23
N GLY A 80 1.87 -2.83 -3.61
CA GLY A 80 3.02 -2.24 -4.29
C GLY A 80 3.70 -3.18 -5.29
N ASP A 81 3.60 -4.50 -5.09
CA ASP A 81 4.13 -5.49 -6.03
C ASP A 81 3.34 -5.51 -7.35
N ASP A 82 2.04 -5.13 -7.34
CA ASP A 82 1.26 -4.94 -8.57
C ASP A 82 1.72 -3.69 -9.31
N PHE A 83 2.05 -2.63 -8.58
CA PHE A 83 2.63 -1.41 -9.11
C PHE A 83 3.97 -1.69 -9.80
N ASP A 84 4.84 -2.47 -9.13
CA ASP A 84 6.13 -2.90 -9.69
C ASP A 84 5.94 -3.74 -10.95
N ARG A 85 4.95 -4.66 -10.95
CA ARG A 85 4.62 -5.48 -12.12
C ARG A 85 4.11 -4.66 -13.31
N ALA A 86 3.23 -3.68 -13.04
CA ALA A 86 2.69 -2.81 -14.08
C ALA A 86 3.78 -1.98 -14.75
N LEU A 87 4.65 -1.35 -13.95
CA LEU A 87 5.77 -0.58 -14.47
C LEU A 87 6.81 -1.49 -15.15
N GLY A 88 7.13 -2.65 -14.57
CA GLY A 88 8.06 -3.61 -15.17
C GLY A 88 7.58 -4.13 -16.53
N ALA A 89 6.27 -4.38 -16.67
CA ALA A 89 5.66 -4.76 -17.95
C ALA A 89 5.75 -3.61 -18.98
N HIS A 90 5.50 -2.37 -18.55
CA HIS A 90 5.64 -1.18 -19.40
C HIS A 90 7.10 -1.00 -19.91
N LEU A 91 8.12 -1.21 -19.05
CA LEU A 91 9.52 -1.14 -19.46
C LEU A 91 9.86 -2.17 -20.54
N LEU A 92 9.39 -3.39 -20.39
CA LEU A 92 9.60 -4.46 -21.39
C LEU A 92 8.88 -4.16 -22.71
N ASP A 93 7.66 -3.62 -22.65
CA ASP A 93 6.89 -3.24 -23.83
C ASP A 93 7.54 -2.08 -24.61
N GLU A 94 7.99 -1.05 -23.90
CA GLU A 94 8.69 0.10 -24.49
C GLU A 94 9.97 -0.32 -25.21
N LEU A 95 10.69 -1.32 -24.66
CA LEU A 95 11.88 -1.94 -25.28
C LEU A 95 11.54 -3.00 -26.35
N SER A 96 10.24 -3.23 -26.65
CA SER A 96 9.78 -4.25 -27.58
C SER A 96 10.24 -5.68 -27.24
N VAL A 97 10.45 -5.99 -25.95
CA VAL A 97 10.82 -7.31 -25.46
C VAL A 97 9.56 -8.16 -25.29
N THR A 98 9.15 -8.85 -26.34
CA THR A 98 7.86 -9.59 -26.42
C THR A 98 7.88 -10.93 -25.67
N ASP A 99 9.04 -11.57 -25.52
CA ASP A 99 9.19 -12.84 -24.77
C ASP A 99 10.36 -12.75 -23.80
N PRO A 100 10.20 -12.01 -22.67
CA PRO A 100 11.25 -11.80 -21.72
C PRO A 100 11.62 -13.10 -21.00
N THR A 101 12.91 -13.37 -20.88
CA THR A 101 13.45 -14.44 -20.05
C THR A 101 13.14 -14.21 -18.56
N ALA A 102 13.26 -15.24 -17.73
CA ALA A 102 13.11 -15.12 -16.29
C ALA A 102 14.08 -14.08 -15.65
N VAL A 103 15.28 -13.96 -16.24
CA VAL A 103 16.27 -12.96 -15.79
C VAL A 103 15.78 -11.55 -16.13
N GLN A 104 15.36 -11.31 -17.38
CA GLN A 104 14.84 -10.00 -17.80
C GLN A 104 13.58 -9.59 -16.99
N ARG A 105 12.66 -10.51 -16.73
CA ARG A 105 11.50 -10.23 -15.85
C ARG A 105 11.93 -9.75 -14.46
N ARG A 106 12.91 -10.42 -13.87
CA ARG A 106 13.44 -10.04 -12.55
C ARG A 106 14.15 -8.68 -12.57
N VAL A 107 14.96 -8.42 -13.61
CA VAL A 107 15.62 -7.12 -13.79
C VAL A 107 14.58 -6.02 -13.97
N ALA A 108 13.56 -6.22 -14.82
CA ALA A 108 12.47 -5.27 -15.03
C ALA A 108 11.72 -4.95 -13.73
N LEU A 109 11.42 -5.96 -12.90
CA LEU A 109 10.77 -5.74 -11.60
C LEU A 109 11.66 -4.97 -10.62
N SER A 110 12.97 -5.22 -10.61
CA SER A 110 13.90 -4.46 -9.77
C SER A 110 13.96 -3.00 -10.19
N LEU A 111 14.15 -2.74 -11.49
CA LEU A 111 14.16 -1.39 -12.05
C LEU A 111 12.83 -0.65 -11.82
N ALA A 112 11.71 -1.35 -11.97
CA ALA A 112 10.38 -0.79 -11.73
C ALA A 112 10.19 -0.37 -10.27
N ARG A 113 10.65 -1.18 -9.31
CA ARG A 113 10.60 -0.84 -7.88
C ARG A 113 11.44 0.40 -7.58
N ASP A 114 12.68 0.42 -8.02
CA ASP A 114 13.60 1.54 -7.82
C ASP A 114 13.02 2.82 -8.45
N ALA A 115 12.48 2.72 -9.66
CA ALA A 115 11.83 3.83 -10.35
C ALA A 115 10.58 4.33 -9.60
N LYS A 116 9.70 3.43 -9.18
CA LYS A 116 8.50 3.78 -8.40
C LYS A 116 8.85 4.54 -7.13
N GLU A 117 9.85 4.06 -6.38
CA GLU A 117 10.30 4.71 -5.15
C GLU A 117 10.89 6.09 -5.46
N HIS A 118 11.75 6.21 -6.48
CA HIS A 118 12.36 7.48 -6.88
C HIS A 118 11.31 8.49 -7.37
N LEU A 119 10.33 8.05 -8.16
CA LEU A 119 9.25 8.89 -8.69
C LEU A 119 8.27 9.37 -7.62
N SER A 120 8.36 8.87 -6.38
CA SER A 120 7.61 9.45 -5.26
C SER A 120 8.08 10.87 -4.93
N ASP A 121 9.37 11.17 -5.12
CA ASP A 121 9.98 12.46 -4.81
C ASP A 121 10.41 13.26 -6.05
N SER A 122 10.54 12.60 -7.23
CA SER A 122 11.03 13.19 -8.48
C SER A 122 9.99 13.13 -9.59
N ALA A 123 10.08 14.06 -10.56
CA ALA A 123 9.17 14.10 -11.71
C ALA A 123 9.51 13.08 -12.80
N SER A 124 10.78 12.66 -12.89
CA SER A 124 11.28 11.66 -13.84
C SER A 124 12.52 10.96 -13.30
N ILE A 125 12.86 9.84 -13.90
CA ILE A 125 14.09 9.08 -13.65
C ILE A 125 14.62 8.51 -14.97
N ASP A 126 15.94 8.54 -15.13
CA ASP A 126 16.64 7.84 -16.20
C ASP A 126 17.09 6.47 -15.67
N LEU A 127 16.73 5.41 -16.38
CA LEU A 127 16.98 4.01 -15.99
C LEU A 127 17.99 3.37 -16.95
N ASP A 128 19.04 2.78 -16.41
CA ASP A 128 19.91 1.88 -17.16
C ASP A 128 19.16 0.57 -17.45
N VAL A 129 18.81 0.36 -18.69
CA VAL A 129 18.07 -0.82 -19.18
C VAL A 129 18.92 -1.79 -19.98
N SER A 130 20.26 -1.64 -19.97
CA SER A 130 21.20 -2.50 -20.68
C SER A 130 21.07 -3.99 -20.30
N GLY A 131 20.55 -4.29 -19.11
CA GLY A 131 20.21 -5.67 -18.67
C GLY A 131 18.91 -6.24 -19.26
N LEU A 132 18.09 -5.41 -19.92
CA LEU A 132 16.83 -5.82 -20.56
C LEU A 132 17.00 -5.92 -22.08
N ASP A 133 17.67 -4.95 -22.69
CA ASP A 133 17.96 -4.90 -24.11
C ASP A 133 19.39 -4.40 -24.35
N ALA A 134 20.17 -5.12 -25.18
CA ALA A 134 21.53 -4.73 -25.51
C ALA A 134 21.61 -3.55 -26.51
N ALA A 135 20.52 -3.22 -27.20
CA ALA A 135 20.46 -2.13 -28.16
C ALA A 135 20.16 -0.78 -27.52
N THR A 136 19.43 -0.78 -26.40
CA THR A 136 19.05 0.40 -25.65
C THR A 136 19.74 0.40 -24.29
N SER A 137 20.47 1.46 -23.96
CA SER A 137 21.19 1.55 -22.68
C SER A 137 20.40 2.31 -21.62
N GLU A 138 19.53 3.25 -22.02
CA GLU A 138 18.83 4.14 -21.08
C GLU A 138 17.44 4.51 -21.60
N ILE A 139 16.46 4.58 -20.69
CA ILE A 139 15.13 5.15 -20.94
C ILE A 139 14.74 6.09 -19.80
N THR A 140 13.95 7.11 -20.12
CA THR A 140 13.40 8.03 -19.11
C THR A 140 11.96 7.66 -18.79
N VAL A 141 11.65 7.46 -17.51
CA VAL A 141 10.29 7.24 -17.02
C VAL A 141 9.82 8.47 -16.27
N SER A 142 8.61 8.96 -16.59
CA SER A 142 8.01 10.09 -15.89
C SER A 142 7.05 9.64 -14.78
N ARG A 143 6.85 10.52 -13.79
CA ARG A 143 5.80 10.32 -12.76
C ARG A 143 4.42 10.20 -13.40
N SER A 144 4.10 10.98 -14.42
CA SER A 144 2.80 10.92 -15.11
C SER A 144 2.57 9.58 -15.81
N THR A 145 3.62 8.95 -16.34
CA THR A 145 3.55 7.58 -16.88
C THR A 145 3.20 6.60 -15.77
N LEU A 146 3.91 6.67 -14.64
CA LEU A 146 3.64 5.82 -13.47
C LEU A 146 2.19 6.01 -12.99
N GLU A 147 1.74 7.24 -12.79
CA GLU A 147 0.37 7.55 -12.33
C GLU A 147 -0.70 6.97 -13.26
N THR A 148 -0.48 7.04 -14.57
CA THR A 148 -1.37 6.45 -15.57
C THR A 148 -1.43 4.92 -15.43
N LEU A 149 -0.29 4.27 -15.26
CA LEU A 149 -0.21 2.82 -15.07
C LEU A 149 -0.86 2.35 -13.78
N LEU A 150 -0.78 3.16 -12.71
CA LEU A 150 -1.32 2.83 -11.39
C LEU A 150 -2.81 3.11 -11.23
N SER A 151 -3.39 3.96 -12.08
CA SER A 151 -4.80 4.37 -11.99
C SER A 151 -5.80 3.22 -11.80
N PRO A 152 -5.73 2.09 -12.54
CA PRO A 152 -6.66 0.98 -12.35
C PRO A 152 -6.54 0.29 -10.99
N TYR A 153 -5.34 0.23 -10.44
CA TYR A 153 -5.08 -0.37 -9.12
C TYR A 153 -5.58 0.53 -7.99
N ILE A 154 -5.36 1.83 -8.12
CA ILE A 154 -5.85 2.83 -7.17
C ILE A 154 -7.38 2.83 -7.15
N GLU A 155 -8.04 2.79 -8.32
CA GLU A 155 -9.50 2.72 -8.38
C GLU A 155 -10.06 1.48 -7.66
N ARG A 156 -9.41 0.32 -7.76
CA ARG A 156 -9.78 -0.88 -6.98
C ARG A 156 -9.71 -0.64 -5.47
N THR A 157 -8.73 0.12 -4.98
CA THR A 157 -8.68 0.47 -3.55
C THR A 157 -9.83 1.39 -3.16
N LEU A 158 -10.18 2.37 -4.01
CA LEU A 158 -11.28 3.28 -3.79
C LEU A 158 -12.64 2.56 -3.80
N ASP A 159 -12.81 1.57 -4.67
CA ASP A 159 -14.01 0.73 -4.69
C ASP A 159 -14.18 -0.06 -3.39
N ALA A 160 -13.10 -0.65 -2.88
CA ALA A 160 -13.13 -1.31 -1.58
C ALA A 160 -13.42 -0.32 -0.43
N CYS A 161 -12.90 0.92 -0.49
CA CYS A 161 -13.24 1.96 0.47
C CYS A 161 -14.73 2.31 0.43
N ARG A 162 -15.30 2.53 -0.76
CA ARG A 162 -16.75 2.83 -0.95
C ARG A 162 -17.63 1.71 -0.39
N GLN A 163 -17.25 0.45 -0.66
CA GLN A 163 -17.97 -0.71 -0.14
C GLN A 163 -17.91 -0.76 1.39
N THR A 164 -16.74 -0.53 1.99
CA THR A 164 -16.56 -0.57 3.45
C THR A 164 -17.32 0.56 4.15
N LEU A 165 -17.41 1.74 3.53
CA LEU A 165 -18.25 2.84 4.02
C LEU A 165 -19.73 2.45 4.02
N ALA A 166 -20.20 1.83 2.92
CA ALA A 166 -21.57 1.35 2.82
C ALA A 166 -21.89 0.25 3.85
N ASP A 167 -20.97 -0.68 4.08
CA ASP A 167 -21.11 -1.77 5.06
C ASP A 167 -21.19 -1.24 6.51
N ALA A 168 -20.55 -0.10 6.78
CA ALA A 168 -20.57 0.58 8.07
C ALA A 168 -21.77 1.53 8.27
N ASP A 169 -22.58 1.77 7.24
CA ASP A 169 -23.61 2.82 7.21
C ASP A 169 -23.03 4.21 7.58
N VAL A 170 -21.87 4.54 6.96
CA VAL A 170 -21.11 5.77 7.18
C VAL A 170 -20.97 6.51 5.85
N ASP A 171 -21.43 7.75 5.78
CA ASP A 171 -21.33 8.59 4.58
C ASP A 171 -19.98 9.29 4.46
N THR A 172 -19.38 9.67 5.60
CA THR A 172 -18.12 10.45 5.63
C THR A 172 -17.25 10.03 6.80
N VAL A 173 -15.94 10.23 6.65
CA VAL A 173 -14.95 10.05 7.71
C VAL A 173 -14.34 11.39 8.10
N ASP A 174 -14.02 11.54 9.38
CA ASP A 174 -13.42 12.77 9.90
C ASP A 174 -11.92 12.83 9.57
N ARG A 175 -11.27 11.67 9.49
CA ARG A 175 -9.83 11.55 9.22
C ARG A 175 -9.51 10.26 8.47
N VAL A 176 -8.42 10.33 7.67
CA VAL A 176 -7.81 9.17 7.02
C VAL A 176 -6.38 9.02 7.52
N VAL A 177 -6.03 7.82 7.96
CA VAL A 177 -4.66 7.42 8.32
C VAL A 177 -4.11 6.54 7.21
N LEU A 178 -3.05 6.99 6.57
CA LEU A 178 -2.37 6.25 5.52
C LEU A 178 -1.23 5.41 6.11
N VAL A 179 -1.29 4.10 5.91
CA VAL A 179 -0.31 3.10 6.37
C VAL A 179 0.21 2.31 5.17
N GLY A 180 1.39 1.73 5.33
CA GLY A 180 2.02 0.93 4.27
C GLY A 180 2.90 1.75 3.32
N GLY A 181 3.96 1.13 2.81
CA GLY A 181 4.97 1.79 1.98
C GLY A 181 4.42 2.36 0.68
N SER A 182 3.44 1.69 0.07
CA SER A 182 2.82 2.09 -1.20
C SER A 182 1.98 3.37 -1.11
N THR A 183 1.56 3.77 0.10
CA THR A 183 0.88 5.06 0.33
C THR A 183 1.80 6.28 0.17
N ARG A 184 3.10 6.08 0.03
CA ARG A 184 4.06 7.16 -0.30
C ARG A 184 3.95 7.60 -1.75
N THR A 185 3.39 6.76 -2.63
CA THR A 185 3.16 7.09 -4.04
C THR A 185 2.20 8.28 -4.15
N PRO A 186 2.59 9.38 -4.85
CA PRO A 186 1.78 10.61 -4.90
C PRO A 186 0.34 10.39 -5.40
N ALA A 187 0.15 9.55 -6.41
CA ALA A 187 -1.18 9.22 -6.95
C ALA A 187 -2.13 8.62 -5.89
N VAL A 188 -1.61 7.81 -4.95
CA VAL A 188 -2.41 7.25 -3.84
C VAL A 188 -2.86 8.33 -2.85
N ARG A 189 -2.01 9.34 -2.62
CA ARG A 189 -2.34 10.44 -1.70
C ARG A 189 -3.30 11.46 -2.28
N GLN A 190 -3.40 11.52 -3.61
CA GLN A 190 -4.23 12.47 -4.33
C GLN A 190 -5.64 11.92 -4.63
N ALA A 191 -5.79 10.60 -4.59
CA ALA A 191 -7.05 9.89 -4.81
C ALA A 191 -7.97 9.99 -3.58
#